data_65a4c44d1c50c44c88ece04bc0bded77
#
_entry.id   65a4c44d1c50c44c88ece04bc0bded77
#
_cell.length_a   1.000
_cell.length_b   1.000
_cell.length_c   1.000
_cell.angle_alpha   90.00
_cell.angle_beta   90.00
_cell.angle_gamma   90.00
#
_symmetry.space_group_name_H-M   'P 1'
#
loop_
_entity.id
_entity.type
_entity.pdbx_description
1 polymer ?
#
loop_
_entity_poly.entity_id
_entity_poly.type
_entity_poly.pdbx_seq_one_letter_code
_entity_poly.pdbx_strand_id
1 'polypeptide(L)'
;MPERKTIERAKRDKREGKSASTQAGEFVREEIDNVREGKHGVRSSKQAIAIGLSKARRAGVKLGTPKNASAETKRKAAQDTRAAHDGHTKSSTRSKATTKALKKESTKPASKSALSRNASKTASKRTAADRSAAARKAAATKGAAGRSAAAKKAARTRAANKQAAGGHHAAH
;
A
#
# COMPACT_ATOMS: atom_id res chain seq x y z
N MET A 1 -11.45 -6.64 11.42
CA MET A 1 -11.52 -7.60 10.30
C MET A 1 -11.45 -6.79 9.03
N PRO A 2 -10.85 -7.29 7.95
CA PRO A 2 -10.93 -6.64 6.63
C PRO A 2 -12.38 -6.59 6.14
N GLU A 3 -12.72 -5.58 5.37
CA GLU A 3 -14.03 -5.45 4.75
C GLU A 3 -14.23 -6.53 3.66
N ARG A 4 -15.47 -7.02 3.50
CA ARG A 4 -15.80 -8.00 2.46
C ARG A 4 -15.37 -7.54 1.07
N LYS A 5 -15.63 -6.27 0.74
CA LYS A 5 -15.23 -5.65 -0.54
C LYS A 5 -13.72 -5.74 -0.80
N THR A 6 -12.90 -5.56 0.22
CA THR A 6 -11.43 -5.66 0.12
C THR A 6 -10.99 -7.10 -0.15
N ILE A 7 -11.59 -8.06 0.55
CA ILE A 7 -11.33 -9.48 0.32
C ILE A 7 -11.73 -9.89 -1.10
N GLU A 8 -12.87 -9.43 -1.57
CA GLU A 8 -13.35 -9.72 -2.93
C GLU A 8 -12.44 -9.12 -4.01
N ARG A 9 -11.98 -7.86 -3.83
CA ARG A 9 -11.00 -7.25 -4.74
C ARG A 9 -9.69 -8.02 -4.78
N ALA A 10 -9.16 -8.41 -3.63
CA ALA A 10 -7.93 -9.19 -3.56
C ALA A 10 -8.09 -10.60 -4.19
N LYS A 11 -9.26 -11.24 -4.01
CA LYS A 11 -9.59 -12.51 -4.68
C LYS A 11 -9.71 -12.33 -6.19
N ARG A 12 -10.30 -11.24 -6.66
CA ARG A 12 -10.37 -10.92 -8.10
C ARG A 12 -8.96 -10.74 -8.67
N ASP A 13 -8.12 -9.95 -8.02
CA ASP A 13 -6.74 -9.73 -8.42
C ASP A 13 -5.95 -11.06 -8.49
N LYS A 14 -6.24 -11.99 -7.56
CA LYS A 14 -5.65 -13.33 -7.59
C LYS A 14 -6.12 -14.14 -8.82
N ARG A 15 -7.44 -14.11 -9.14
CA ARG A 15 -7.96 -14.80 -10.34
C ARG A 15 -7.41 -14.21 -11.64
N GLU A 16 -7.15 -12.92 -11.66
CA GLU A 16 -6.52 -12.19 -12.78
C GLU A 16 -4.99 -12.41 -12.86
N GLY A 17 -4.42 -13.29 -12.04
CA GLY A 17 -2.98 -13.59 -12.03
C GLY A 17 -2.09 -12.47 -11.50
N LYS A 18 -2.67 -11.45 -10.84
CA LYS A 18 -1.89 -10.35 -10.27
C LYS A 18 -1.03 -10.80 -9.10
N SER A 19 0.11 -10.12 -8.92
CA SER A 19 1.08 -10.47 -7.87
C SER A 19 0.49 -10.38 -6.46
N ALA A 20 1.03 -11.15 -5.52
CA ALA A 20 0.63 -11.12 -4.12
C ALA A 20 0.78 -9.70 -3.50
N SER A 21 1.74 -8.91 -3.97
CA SER A 21 1.91 -7.51 -3.54
C SER A 21 0.75 -6.63 -4.01
N THR A 22 0.21 -6.85 -5.20
CA THR A 22 -0.98 -6.15 -5.71
C THR A 22 -2.20 -6.52 -4.88
N GLN A 23 -2.43 -7.82 -4.66
CA GLN A 23 -3.51 -8.32 -3.80
C GLN A 23 -3.45 -7.72 -2.39
N ALA A 24 -2.25 -7.66 -1.79
CA ALA A 24 -2.05 -7.06 -0.47
C ALA A 24 -2.24 -5.54 -0.47
N GLY A 25 -2.04 -4.88 -1.60
CA GLY A 25 -2.27 -3.45 -1.79
C GLY A 25 -3.71 -3.03 -1.46
N GLU A 26 -4.70 -3.89 -1.73
CA GLU A 26 -6.10 -3.62 -1.39
C GLU A 26 -6.32 -3.48 0.12
N PHE A 27 -5.64 -4.29 0.93
CA PHE A 27 -5.71 -4.20 2.40
C PHE A 27 -4.97 -2.99 2.95
N VAL A 28 -3.85 -2.61 2.33
CA VAL A 28 -3.12 -1.39 2.69
C VAL A 28 -3.96 -0.16 2.38
N ARG A 29 -4.64 -0.15 1.23
CA ARG A 29 -5.56 0.92 0.85
C ARG A 29 -6.69 1.06 1.86
N GLU A 30 -7.39 -0.03 2.18
CA GLU A 30 -8.44 -0.06 3.21
C GLU A 30 -7.94 0.52 4.53
N GLU A 31 -6.74 0.13 4.97
CA GLU A 31 -6.18 0.62 6.23
C GLU A 31 -5.91 2.12 6.21
N ILE A 32 -5.37 2.64 5.09
CA ILE A 32 -5.13 4.07 4.91
C ILE A 32 -6.46 4.84 4.90
N ASP A 33 -7.47 4.31 4.23
CA ASP A 33 -8.80 4.93 4.16
C ASP A 33 -9.46 4.93 5.56
N ASN A 34 -9.39 3.83 6.31
CA ASN A 34 -9.88 3.76 7.70
C ASN A 34 -9.23 4.80 8.62
N VAL A 35 -7.91 5.04 8.46
CA VAL A 35 -7.22 6.08 9.22
C VAL A 35 -7.67 7.48 8.78
N ARG A 36 -7.84 7.72 7.48
CA ARG A 36 -8.33 9.01 6.96
C ARG A 36 -9.75 9.33 7.39
N GLU A 37 -10.60 8.31 7.46
CA GLU A 37 -11.98 8.42 7.95
C GLU A 37 -12.07 8.56 9.48
N GLY A 38 -10.92 8.54 10.18
CA GLY A 38 -10.89 8.70 11.64
C GLY A 38 -11.35 7.49 12.44
N LYS A 39 -11.51 6.31 11.82
CA LYS A 39 -11.88 5.09 12.55
C LYS A 39 -10.84 4.74 13.62
N HIS A 40 -9.59 5.05 13.38
CA HIS A 40 -8.46 5.03 14.30
C HIS A 40 -7.28 5.81 13.72
N GLY A 41 -6.26 6.10 14.56
CA GLY A 41 -5.03 6.73 14.12
C GLY A 41 -3.86 5.75 13.98
N VAL A 42 -2.69 6.27 13.61
CA VAL A 42 -1.42 5.54 13.53
C VAL A 42 -0.25 6.47 13.85
N ARG A 43 0.84 5.93 14.40
CA ARG A 43 2.08 6.70 14.69
C ARG A 43 2.85 7.09 13.43
N SER A 44 2.73 6.31 12.36
CA SER A 44 3.46 6.55 11.11
C SER A 44 2.78 5.89 9.93
N SER A 45 3.08 6.39 8.71
CA SER A 45 2.64 5.75 7.47
C SER A 45 3.13 4.30 7.35
N LYS A 46 4.31 4.00 7.91
CA LYS A 46 4.85 2.62 7.92
C LYS A 46 4.00 1.69 8.77
N GLN A 47 3.48 2.17 9.91
CA GLN A 47 2.59 1.38 10.76
C GLN A 47 1.27 1.07 10.04
N ALA A 48 0.65 2.05 9.37
CA ALA A 48 -0.56 1.81 8.56
C ALA A 48 -0.32 0.73 7.50
N ILE A 49 0.79 0.84 6.75
CA ILE A 49 1.18 -0.16 5.76
C ILE A 49 1.38 -1.54 6.41
N ALA A 50 2.08 -1.61 7.55
CA ALA A 50 2.33 -2.87 8.25
C ALA A 50 1.04 -3.54 8.74
N ILE A 51 0.07 -2.76 9.24
CA ILE A 51 -1.26 -3.28 9.64
C ILE A 51 -1.99 -3.84 8.42
N GLY A 52 -2.00 -3.12 7.28
CA GLY A 52 -2.61 -3.59 6.05
C GLY A 52 -1.98 -4.89 5.53
N LEU A 53 -0.64 -4.99 5.54
CA LEU A 53 0.07 -6.22 5.15
C LEU A 53 -0.20 -7.39 6.10
N SER A 54 -0.33 -7.13 7.41
CA SER A 54 -0.73 -8.14 8.40
C SER A 54 -2.16 -8.65 8.13
N LYS A 55 -3.11 -7.74 7.86
CA LYS A 55 -4.48 -8.10 7.45
C LYS A 55 -4.49 -8.97 6.19
N ALA A 56 -3.67 -8.61 5.17
CA ALA A 56 -3.56 -9.37 3.93
C ALA A 56 -3.08 -10.82 4.16
N ARG A 57 -2.01 -10.99 4.96
CA ARG A 57 -1.49 -12.34 5.29
C ARG A 57 -2.54 -13.18 6.01
N ARG A 58 -3.21 -12.61 7.00
CA ARG A 58 -4.29 -13.28 7.73
C ARG A 58 -5.52 -13.60 6.87
N ALA A 59 -5.71 -12.87 5.78
CA ALA A 59 -6.74 -13.17 4.78
C ALA A 59 -6.28 -14.20 3.71
N GLY A 60 -5.10 -14.82 3.89
CA GLY A 60 -4.59 -15.87 3.03
C GLY A 60 -3.83 -15.40 1.80
N VAL A 61 -3.45 -14.10 1.72
CA VAL A 61 -2.56 -13.62 0.66
C VAL A 61 -1.14 -14.11 0.93
N LYS A 62 -0.57 -14.90 0.01
CA LYS A 62 0.79 -15.45 0.10
C LYS A 62 1.86 -14.38 -0.12
N LEU A 63 1.98 -13.45 0.83
CA LEU A 63 2.89 -12.32 0.76
C LEU A 63 4.22 -12.65 1.45
N GLY A 64 5.29 -12.75 0.66
CA GLY A 64 6.65 -12.91 1.17
C GLY A 64 7.14 -11.70 1.97
N THR A 65 8.20 -11.90 2.74
CA THR A 65 8.94 -10.82 3.42
C THR A 65 10.15 -10.41 2.59
N PRO A 66 10.56 -9.14 2.61
CA PRO A 66 11.81 -8.71 1.98
C PRO A 66 13.00 -9.51 2.55
N LYS A 67 13.99 -9.81 1.70
CA LYS A 67 15.21 -10.54 2.11
C LYS A 67 15.91 -9.85 3.29
N ASN A 68 15.96 -8.53 3.26
CA ASN A 68 16.62 -7.68 4.27
C ASN A 68 15.68 -7.29 5.44
N ALA A 69 14.53 -7.96 5.61
CA ALA A 69 13.67 -7.71 6.76
C ALA A 69 14.32 -8.23 8.06
N SER A 70 14.12 -7.49 9.16
CA SER A 70 14.58 -7.92 10.49
C SER A 70 13.99 -9.29 10.87
N ALA A 71 14.68 -10.01 11.74
CA ALA A 71 14.23 -11.29 12.25
C ALA A 71 12.82 -11.17 12.90
N GLU A 72 12.58 -10.09 13.62
CA GLU A 72 11.28 -9.80 14.24
C GLU A 72 10.17 -9.63 13.18
N THR A 73 10.44 -8.88 12.10
CA THR A 73 9.50 -8.71 10.98
C THR A 73 9.18 -10.04 10.31
N LYS A 74 10.20 -10.87 10.07
CA LYS A 74 10.03 -12.21 9.50
C LYS A 74 9.18 -13.10 10.41
N ARG A 75 9.48 -13.10 11.73
CA ARG A 75 8.72 -13.86 12.73
C ARG A 75 7.25 -13.43 12.78
N LYS A 76 6.96 -12.12 12.83
CA LYS A 76 5.58 -11.61 12.82
C LYS A 76 4.84 -11.95 11.53
N ALA A 77 5.50 -11.85 10.38
CA ALA A 77 4.91 -12.21 9.11
C ALA A 77 4.55 -13.69 9.03
N ALA A 78 5.44 -14.58 9.54
CA ALA A 78 5.16 -16.00 9.64
C ALA A 78 3.98 -16.30 10.57
N GLN A 79 3.91 -15.62 11.72
CA GLN A 79 2.79 -15.73 12.66
C GLN A 79 1.45 -15.31 12.02
N ASP A 80 1.43 -14.21 11.26
CA ASP A 80 0.24 -13.75 10.55
C ASP A 80 -0.20 -14.74 9.46
N THR A 81 0.76 -15.38 8.78
CA THR A 81 0.48 -16.40 7.77
C THR A 81 -0.09 -17.67 8.41
N ARG A 82 0.46 -18.11 9.55
CA ARG A 82 -0.10 -19.25 10.30
C ARG A 82 -1.52 -18.96 10.78
N ALA A 83 -1.78 -17.76 11.29
CA ALA A 83 -3.10 -17.36 11.75
C ALA A 83 -4.19 -17.36 10.64
N ALA A 84 -3.80 -17.40 9.37
CA ALA A 84 -4.72 -17.59 8.26
C ALA A 84 -5.22 -19.04 8.14
N HIS A 85 -4.43 -20.00 8.62
CA HIS A 85 -4.74 -21.44 8.54
C HIS A 85 -5.35 -21.99 9.82
N ASP A 86 -4.97 -21.42 10.97
CA ASP A 86 -5.29 -22.00 12.28
C ASP A 86 -6.72 -21.68 12.77
N GLY A 87 -7.51 -20.89 12.04
CA GLY A 87 -8.89 -20.54 12.39
C GLY A 87 -9.07 -19.85 13.76
N HIS A 88 -7.97 -19.51 14.44
CA HIS A 88 -8.02 -18.94 15.78
C HIS A 88 -8.74 -17.59 15.79
N THR A 89 -9.83 -17.52 16.54
CA THR A 89 -10.50 -16.27 16.84
C THR A 89 -9.58 -15.35 17.63
N LYS A 90 -9.51 -14.08 17.22
CA LYS A 90 -8.75 -13.07 17.96
C LYS A 90 -9.30 -12.93 19.38
N SER A 91 -8.43 -12.89 20.37
CA SER A 91 -8.82 -12.51 21.73
C SER A 91 -9.53 -11.15 21.71
N SER A 92 -10.77 -11.10 22.19
CA SER A 92 -11.57 -9.86 22.23
C SER A 92 -10.90 -8.80 23.10
N THR A 93 -10.32 -9.18 24.22
CA THR A 93 -9.60 -8.30 25.14
C THR A 93 -8.40 -7.63 24.44
N ARG A 94 -7.56 -8.42 23.75
CA ARG A 94 -6.40 -7.90 23.00
C ARG A 94 -6.84 -7.00 21.86
N SER A 95 -7.91 -7.37 21.15
CA SER A 95 -8.46 -6.57 20.05
C SER A 95 -8.97 -5.22 20.54
N LYS A 96 -9.72 -5.19 21.64
CA LYS A 96 -10.22 -3.97 22.28
C LYS A 96 -9.07 -3.07 22.75
N ALA A 97 -8.07 -3.64 23.43
CA ALA A 97 -6.89 -2.89 23.90
C ALA A 97 -6.11 -2.25 22.74
N THR A 98 -5.87 -3.00 21.66
CA THR A 98 -5.19 -2.48 20.47
C THR A 98 -6.00 -1.37 19.82
N THR A 99 -7.30 -1.54 19.64
CA THR A 99 -8.18 -0.52 19.06
C THR A 99 -8.21 0.74 19.93
N LYS A 100 -8.27 0.60 21.27
CA LYS A 100 -8.22 1.73 22.20
C LYS A 100 -6.89 2.49 22.08
N ALA A 101 -5.76 1.78 21.95
CA ALA A 101 -4.46 2.39 21.76
C ALA A 101 -4.38 3.15 20.42
N LEU A 102 -4.83 2.54 19.33
CA LEU A 102 -4.83 3.16 18.00
C LEU A 102 -5.76 4.39 17.91
N LYS A 103 -6.90 4.38 18.60
CA LYS A 103 -7.80 5.55 18.65
C LYS A 103 -7.18 6.79 19.30
N LYS A 104 -6.13 6.64 20.09
CA LYS A 104 -5.37 7.77 20.68
C LYS A 104 -4.32 8.34 19.72
N GLU A 105 -4.01 7.66 18.63
CA GLU A 105 -3.01 8.09 17.66
C GLU A 105 -3.59 9.06 16.64
N SER A 106 -2.69 9.83 15.97
CA SER A 106 -3.07 10.80 14.95
C SER A 106 -3.45 10.16 13.61
N THR A 107 -4.36 10.79 12.87
CA THR A 107 -4.68 10.43 11.48
C THR A 107 -3.73 11.06 10.46
N LYS A 108 -2.96 12.10 10.85
CA LYS A 108 -2.02 12.83 9.98
C LYS A 108 -1.04 11.95 9.18
N PRO A 109 -0.51 10.82 9.73
CA PRO A 109 0.40 9.96 8.97
C PRO A 109 -0.23 9.28 7.74
N ALA A 110 -1.55 9.22 7.62
CA ALA A 110 -2.25 8.70 6.44
C ALA A 110 -2.55 9.76 5.38
N SER A 111 -2.15 11.03 5.59
CA SER A 111 -2.30 12.09 4.59
C SER A 111 -1.53 11.79 3.31
N LYS A 112 -1.99 12.35 2.18
CA LYS A 112 -1.31 12.21 0.87
C LYS A 112 0.15 12.65 0.95
N SER A 113 0.43 13.77 1.63
CA SER A 113 1.80 14.30 1.80
C SER A 113 2.68 13.39 2.64
N ALA A 114 2.17 12.81 3.74
CA ALA A 114 2.92 11.88 4.58
C ALA A 114 3.25 10.58 3.84
N LEU A 115 2.30 10.03 3.09
CA LEU A 115 2.51 8.85 2.26
C LEU A 115 3.51 9.11 1.12
N SER A 116 3.42 10.27 0.46
CA SER A 116 4.37 10.68 -0.58
C SER A 116 5.79 10.79 -0.02
N ARG A 117 5.97 11.47 1.12
CA ARG A 117 7.27 11.56 1.80
C ARG A 117 7.82 10.18 2.18
N ASN A 118 6.97 9.27 2.70
CA ASN A 118 7.39 7.91 3.01
C ASN A 118 7.81 7.13 1.76
N ALA A 119 7.09 7.27 0.65
CA ALA A 119 7.42 6.64 -0.63
C ALA A 119 8.75 7.16 -1.17
N SER A 120 8.97 8.47 -1.19
CA SER A 120 10.23 9.10 -1.62
C SER A 120 11.41 8.66 -0.76
N LYS A 121 11.25 8.69 0.57
CA LYS A 121 12.27 8.22 1.52
C LYS A 121 12.59 6.74 1.37
N THR A 122 11.62 5.93 1.01
CA THR A 122 11.83 4.49 0.75
C THR A 122 12.52 4.27 -0.59
N ALA A 123 12.14 5.04 -1.62
CA ALA A 123 12.75 4.97 -2.94
C ALA A 123 14.22 5.42 -2.92
N SER A 124 14.56 6.48 -2.18
CA SER A 124 15.94 6.97 -2.08
C SER A 124 16.90 5.95 -1.41
N LYS A 125 16.38 5.07 -0.56
CA LYS A 125 17.16 4.00 0.09
C LYS A 125 17.45 2.81 -0.82
N ARG A 126 16.81 2.72 -1.99
CA ARG A 126 17.06 1.64 -2.95
C ARG A 126 18.37 1.91 -3.70
N THR A 127 19.13 0.85 -3.95
CA THR A 127 20.32 0.92 -4.79
C THR A 127 19.96 1.28 -6.24
N ALA A 128 20.92 1.76 -7.03
CA ALA A 128 20.72 2.00 -8.46
C ALA A 128 20.30 0.72 -9.19
N ALA A 129 20.90 -0.41 -8.82
CA ALA A 129 20.58 -1.73 -9.35
C ALA A 129 19.12 -2.13 -9.06
N ASP A 130 18.64 -1.93 -7.81
CA ASP A 130 17.23 -2.21 -7.44
C ASP A 130 16.25 -1.34 -8.22
N ARG A 131 16.58 -0.06 -8.40
CA ARG A 131 15.74 0.87 -9.19
C ARG A 131 15.67 0.45 -10.65
N SER A 132 16.81 0.09 -11.26
CA SER A 132 16.87 -0.41 -12.64
C SER A 132 16.11 -1.71 -12.83
N ALA A 133 16.24 -2.66 -11.89
CA ALA A 133 15.51 -3.92 -11.92
C ALA A 133 14.00 -3.70 -11.82
N ALA A 134 13.54 -2.82 -10.93
CA ALA A 134 12.13 -2.45 -10.80
C ALA A 134 11.59 -1.77 -12.08
N ALA A 135 12.37 -0.88 -12.68
CA ALA A 135 12.01 -0.20 -13.92
C ALA A 135 11.87 -1.19 -15.08
N ARG A 136 12.83 -2.13 -15.23
CA ARG A 136 12.77 -3.21 -16.24
C ARG A 136 11.55 -4.09 -16.06
N LYS A 137 11.26 -4.49 -14.81
CA LYS A 137 10.06 -5.28 -14.51
C LYS A 137 8.78 -4.54 -14.85
N ALA A 138 8.68 -3.26 -14.51
CA ALA A 138 7.51 -2.44 -14.84
C ALA A 138 7.35 -2.26 -16.37
N ALA A 139 8.47 -2.08 -17.08
CA ALA A 139 8.48 -1.98 -18.54
C ALA A 139 8.00 -3.28 -19.20
N ALA A 140 8.48 -4.44 -18.72
CA ALA A 140 8.06 -5.74 -19.20
C ALA A 140 6.56 -6.00 -18.94
N THR A 141 6.08 -5.68 -17.72
CA THR A 141 4.67 -5.87 -17.34
C THR A 141 3.71 -5.02 -18.19
N LYS A 142 4.08 -3.78 -18.51
CA LYS A 142 3.24 -2.91 -19.35
C LYS A 142 3.26 -3.26 -20.84
N GLY A 143 4.30 -3.93 -21.33
CA GLY A 143 4.51 -4.12 -22.75
C GLY A 143 4.77 -2.82 -23.52
N ALA A 144 5.08 -2.90 -24.82
CA ALA A 144 5.38 -1.74 -25.66
C ALA A 144 4.16 -0.81 -25.84
N ALA A 145 3.01 -1.38 -26.16
CA ALA A 145 1.76 -0.63 -26.38
C ALA A 145 1.32 0.11 -25.09
N GLY A 146 1.39 -0.54 -23.93
CA GLY A 146 1.03 0.09 -22.66
C GLY A 146 1.99 1.20 -22.24
N ARG A 147 3.29 1.11 -22.58
CA ARG A 147 4.26 2.19 -22.38
C ARG A 147 3.97 3.39 -23.27
N SER A 148 3.66 3.16 -24.55
CA SER A 148 3.29 4.21 -25.50
C SER A 148 2.01 4.93 -25.06
N ALA A 149 0.97 4.20 -24.68
CA ALA A 149 -0.27 4.79 -24.18
C ALA A 149 -0.04 5.62 -22.91
N ALA A 150 0.77 5.13 -21.98
CA ALA A 150 1.12 5.87 -20.76
C ALA A 150 1.92 7.15 -21.06
N ALA A 151 2.85 7.11 -21.99
CA ALA A 151 3.62 8.27 -22.44
C ALA A 151 2.71 9.33 -23.08
N LYS A 152 1.82 8.93 -23.99
CA LYS A 152 0.83 9.84 -24.62
C LYS A 152 -0.08 10.48 -23.57
N LYS A 153 -0.57 9.70 -22.59
CA LYS A 153 -1.39 10.24 -21.49
C LYS A 153 -0.61 11.24 -20.64
N ALA A 154 0.63 10.93 -20.29
CA ALA A 154 1.48 11.84 -19.52
C ALA A 154 1.78 13.14 -20.27
N ALA A 155 2.03 13.09 -21.59
CA ALA A 155 2.22 14.27 -22.42
C ALA A 155 0.98 15.17 -22.44
N ARG A 156 -0.21 14.57 -22.63
CA ARG A 156 -1.49 15.32 -22.58
C ARG A 156 -1.71 15.99 -21.23
N THR A 157 -1.44 15.29 -20.12
CA THR A 157 -1.59 15.86 -18.77
C THR A 157 -0.63 17.03 -18.55
N ARG A 158 0.64 16.91 -19.01
CA ARG A 158 1.61 18.01 -18.89
C ARG A 158 1.18 19.23 -19.74
N ALA A 159 0.68 19.00 -20.96
CA ALA A 159 0.19 20.08 -21.82
C ALA A 159 -1.01 20.80 -21.17
N ALA A 160 -1.98 20.05 -20.66
CA ALA A 160 -3.14 20.62 -19.96
C ALA A 160 -2.74 21.42 -18.72
N ASN A 161 -1.83 20.90 -17.89
CA ASN A 161 -1.33 21.60 -16.71
C ASN A 161 -0.55 22.89 -17.09
N LYS A 162 0.21 22.87 -18.19
CA LYS A 162 0.91 24.06 -18.69
C LYS A 162 -0.06 25.13 -19.14
N GLN A 163 -1.13 24.76 -19.88
CA GLN A 163 -2.18 25.70 -20.31
C GLN A 163 -2.93 26.29 -19.10
N ALA A 164 -3.28 25.45 -18.10
CA ALA A 164 -3.95 25.93 -16.88
C ALA A 164 -3.05 26.90 -16.09
N ALA A 165 -1.75 26.66 -16.01
CA ALA A 165 -0.79 27.55 -15.34
C ALA A 165 -0.55 28.86 -16.12
N GLY A 166 -0.57 28.84 -17.45
CA GLY A 166 -0.38 30.04 -18.32
C GLY A 166 -1.61 30.95 -18.35
N GLY A 167 -2.81 30.43 -18.16
CA GLY A 167 -4.06 31.21 -18.13
C GLY A 167 -4.23 32.12 -16.92
N HIS A 168 -3.48 31.91 -15.83
CA HIS A 168 -3.54 32.74 -14.62
C HIS A 168 -2.65 34.00 -14.71
N HIS A 169 -1.78 34.14 -15.70
CA HIS A 169 -0.90 35.31 -15.86
C HIS A 169 -1.40 36.36 -16.86
N ALA A 170 -2.52 36.09 -17.55
CA ALA A 170 -3.04 37.00 -18.57
C ALA A 170 -4.23 37.88 -18.08
N ALA A 171 -4.53 37.90 -16.78
CA ALA A 171 -5.65 38.64 -16.22
C ALA A 171 -5.22 39.60 -15.08
N HIS A 172 -4.14 40.39 -15.30
CA HIS A 172 -3.81 41.58 -14.51
C HIS A 172 -3.29 42.68 -15.42
#